data_e4a0f76a945bb67c5944592d6a638b8d
#
_entry.id   e4a0f76a945bb67c5944592d6a638b8d
#
_cell.length_a   1.000
_cell.length_b   1.000
_cell.length_c   1.000
_cell.angle_alpha   90.00
_cell.angle_beta   90.00
_cell.angle_gamma   90.00
#
_symmetry.space_group_name_H-M   'P 1'
#
loop_
_entity.id
_entity.type
_entity.pdbx_description
1 polymer ?
#
loop_
_entity_poly.entity_id
_entity_poly.type
_entity_poly.pdbx_seq_one_letter_code
_entity_poly.pdbx_strand_id
1 'polypeptide(L)'
;MWSRNWNNYSWSGGDSWVEFIRFRPGADKSVVNARIDAMIDKYRPAEDKKEYGYTAFVQPIRDTYRNYDDVQRMRVIMSILGLAILFIAALNYVLISISSLSYRAKSVGVHKCSGASGGTVFSMFLLETGIIIAAALLLMVLIMLNFRDFVEDTVVVKLSTLLAPERIWVPLSVVLLLFIVGGVLPGRLFARIPVSQVFRRYTEGKKGWKRPLLFVQFAGVAFISGLMCVVMSQYQYVLKKDMGYNPKQIAIGNAYWDNEATRDAAYQFFKGLPYVEAVSSANSTPISGYSGSMIHSESGQALFSCRSSYFMREDFPALMGMTMKTGRMARDKEEVVVNEIFAEMMRWGDDVVGRTVYTEGNTFKVVGQLKDFQIESFRTEKMPFIARGNKNFYGTVHVRLKEPFTENLQKLNHDVAEAFHDRTIDFTGYEKRIENSYNSVRVFRNATLMAAVTMFFIMLMGLIGYTTDEVRRRSKEIAIRKVNGAEASGILEMLSRDILVVAAPAVVIGTVLAWYVNGMWMEQFAERIPVSWAVYVLVVMANLVIIVACVLWKSWRIANENPVNSIKSE
;
A
#
# COMPACT_ATOMS: atom_id res chain seq x y z
N MET A 1 32.22 -19.60 -2.68
CA MET A 1 33.66 -19.39 -2.97
C MET A 1 33.81 -17.94 -3.41
N TRP A 2 34.25 -17.06 -2.52
CA TRP A 2 34.23 -15.62 -2.70
C TRP A 2 35.51 -15.16 -3.36
N SER A 3 35.41 -14.25 -4.31
CA SER A 3 36.55 -13.84 -5.13
C SER A 3 37.63 -13.16 -4.28
N ARG A 4 38.84 -13.65 -4.38
CA ARG A 4 40.06 -13.17 -3.72
C ARG A 4 40.56 -11.79 -4.16
N ASN A 5 39.80 -11.02 -4.93
CA ASN A 5 40.32 -9.84 -5.60
C ASN A 5 39.86 -8.49 -5.04
N TRP A 6 39.18 -8.45 -3.89
CA TRP A 6 38.82 -7.20 -3.25
C TRP A 6 39.67 -7.04 -1.99
N ASN A 7 40.78 -6.32 -2.15
CA ASN A 7 41.75 -6.01 -1.09
C ASN A 7 41.29 -4.94 -0.10
N ASN A 8 40.01 -4.82 0.17
CA ASN A 8 39.52 -3.83 1.12
C ASN A 8 39.21 -4.48 2.47
N TYR A 9 40.27 -4.86 3.18
CA TYR A 9 40.22 -5.39 4.55
C TYR A 9 40.27 -4.27 5.61
N SER A 10 39.91 -3.03 5.24
CA SER A 10 39.88 -1.95 6.21
C SER A 10 38.59 -1.96 7.00
N TRP A 11 38.66 -1.72 8.30
CA TRP A 11 37.50 -1.56 9.18
C TRP A 11 36.70 -0.28 8.89
N SER A 12 37.22 0.61 8.08
CA SER A 12 36.64 1.90 7.70
C SER A 12 35.78 1.89 6.43
N GLY A 13 35.69 0.76 5.74
CA GLY A 13 34.90 0.65 4.50
C GLY A 13 33.92 -0.52 4.53
N GLY A 14 32.93 -0.54 3.65
CA GLY A 14 32.10 -1.72 3.41
C GLY A 14 30.64 -1.60 3.82
N ASP A 15 29.98 -0.55 3.38
CA ASP A 15 28.53 -0.34 3.50
C ASP A 15 27.67 -1.30 2.64
N SER A 16 28.31 -2.04 1.72
CA SER A 16 27.63 -2.93 0.78
C SER A 16 27.68 -4.42 1.14
N TRP A 17 28.24 -4.77 2.28
CA TRP A 17 28.43 -6.17 2.66
C TRP A 17 27.26 -6.69 3.51
N VAL A 18 26.64 -7.77 3.05
CA VAL A 18 25.71 -8.57 3.84
C VAL A 18 26.37 -9.88 4.17
N GLU A 19 26.71 -10.08 5.46
CA GLU A 19 27.35 -11.28 5.92
C GLU A 19 26.35 -12.24 6.56
N PHE A 20 26.52 -13.55 6.30
CA PHE A 20 25.70 -14.59 6.88
C PHE A 20 26.53 -15.46 7.81
N ILE A 21 26.08 -15.59 9.06
CA ILE A 21 26.73 -16.41 10.09
C ILE A 21 25.82 -17.58 10.45
N ARG A 22 26.35 -18.80 10.39
CA ARG A 22 25.65 -19.98 10.90
C ARG A 22 26.07 -20.25 12.33
N PHE A 23 25.13 -20.18 13.25
CA PHE A 23 25.38 -20.49 14.65
C PHE A 23 25.51 -21.99 14.89
N ARG A 24 26.35 -22.37 15.83
CA ARG A 24 26.34 -23.72 16.39
C ARG A 24 25.07 -23.91 17.23
N PRO A 25 24.55 -25.16 17.34
CA PRO A 25 23.43 -25.43 18.24
C PRO A 25 23.77 -24.96 19.67
N GLY A 26 22.84 -24.24 20.31
CA GLY A 26 23.01 -23.71 21.67
C GLY A 26 23.76 -22.38 21.78
N ALA A 27 24.22 -21.76 20.68
CA ALA A 27 24.87 -20.45 20.75
C ALA A 27 23.84 -19.35 21.04
N ASP A 28 24.13 -18.52 22.03
CA ASP A 28 23.27 -17.38 22.40
C ASP A 28 23.59 -16.17 21.52
N LYS A 29 22.55 -15.64 20.89
CA LYS A 29 22.59 -14.45 20.05
C LYS A 29 23.11 -13.22 20.81
N SER A 30 22.74 -13.05 22.08
CA SER A 30 23.13 -11.90 22.90
C SER A 30 24.65 -11.88 23.14
N VAL A 31 25.24 -13.05 23.37
CA VAL A 31 26.70 -13.20 23.54
C VAL A 31 27.45 -12.89 22.26
N VAL A 32 26.89 -13.29 21.10
CA VAL A 32 27.49 -13.00 19.79
C VAL A 32 27.44 -11.50 19.51
N ASN A 33 26.30 -10.84 19.75
CA ASN A 33 26.17 -9.39 19.56
C ASN A 33 27.12 -8.61 20.46
N ALA A 34 27.23 -8.97 21.74
CA ALA A 34 28.16 -8.34 22.66
C ALA A 34 29.64 -8.47 22.21
N ARG A 35 30.01 -9.60 21.60
CA ARG A 35 31.34 -9.78 21.03
C ARG A 35 31.55 -8.97 19.74
N ILE A 36 30.51 -8.80 18.91
CA ILE A 36 30.56 -7.93 17.73
C ILE A 36 30.75 -6.48 18.16
N ASP A 37 30.00 -6.00 19.16
CA ASP A 37 30.15 -4.65 19.69
C ASP A 37 31.56 -4.41 20.24
N ALA A 38 32.09 -5.35 21.04
CA ALA A 38 33.46 -5.25 21.57
C ALA A 38 34.51 -5.28 20.44
N MET A 39 34.28 -6.00 19.36
CA MET A 39 35.15 -6.05 18.19
C MET A 39 35.13 -4.73 17.41
N ILE A 40 33.94 -4.14 17.23
CA ILE A 40 33.76 -2.82 16.61
C ILE A 40 34.50 -1.76 17.45
N ASP A 41 34.31 -1.77 18.76
CA ASP A 41 34.97 -0.82 19.67
C ASP A 41 36.50 -0.94 19.63
N LYS A 42 37.03 -2.14 19.41
CA LYS A 42 38.47 -2.40 19.35
C LYS A 42 39.12 -1.98 18.03
N TYR A 43 38.45 -2.20 16.91
CA TYR A 43 39.06 -2.12 15.58
C TYR A 43 38.59 -0.92 14.75
N ARG A 44 37.47 -0.26 15.11
CA ARG A 44 37.04 0.99 14.45
C ARG A 44 37.48 2.21 15.24
N PRO A 45 37.86 3.29 14.51
CA PRO A 45 38.13 4.58 15.17
C PRO A 45 36.87 5.05 15.93
N ALA A 46 37.10 5.57 17.15
CA ALA A 46 35.99 6.07 17.99
C ALA A 46 35.26 7.26 17.35
N GLU A 47 35.94 7.99 16.48
CA GLU A 47 35.40 9.09 15.69
C GLU A 47 34.34 8.60 14.67
N ASP A 48 34.59 7.49 13.98
CA ASP A 48 33.65 6.89 13.02
C ASP A 48 32.34 6.45 13.72
N LYS A 49 32.45 5.88 14.91
CA LYS A 49 31.29 5.44 15.70
C LYS A 49 30.44 6.62 16.15
N LYS A 50 31.06 7.73 16.50
CA LYS A 50 30.39 8.96 16.97
C LYS A 50 29.77 9.73 15.80
N GLU A 51 30.44 9.76 14.65
CA GLU A 51 30.01 10.53 13.49
C GLU A 51 28.92 9.79 12.68
N TYR A 52 29.07 8.47 12.49
CA TYR A 52 28.17 7.68 11.64
C TYR A 52 27.19 6.79 12.41
N GLY A 53 27.24 6.75 13.75
CA GLY A 53 26.35 5.94 14.58
C GLY A 53 26.41 4.43 14.26
N TYR A 54 27.58 3.93 13.87
CA TYR A 54 27.74 2.59 13.33
C TYR A 54 27.44 1.51 14.38
N THR A 55 26.49 0.65 14.06
CA THR A 55 26.14 -0.52 14.87
C THR A 55 26.04 -1.74 13.97
N ALA A 56 26.53 -2.90 14.44
CA ALA A 56 26.35 -4.17 13.74
C ALA A 56 25.78 -5.22 14.71
N PHE A 57 24.81 -5.94 14.26
CA PHE A 57 24.17 -6.99 15.06
C PHE A 57 23.70 -8.13 14.17
N VAL A 58 23.65 -9.33 14.72
CA VAL A 58 23.09 -10.49 14.02
C VAL A 58 21.61 -10.66 14.33
N GLN A 59 20.86 -10.99 13.30
CA GLN A 59 19.44 -11.31 13.40
C GLN A 59 19.10 -12.52 12.52
N PRO A 60 18.05 -13.29 12.84
CA PRO A 60 17.61 -14.39 11.96
C PRO A 60 17.29 -13.86 10.57
N ILE A 61 17.74 -14.55 9.52
CA ILE A 61 17.48 -14.18 8.12
C ILE A 61 15.99 -13.94 7.85
N ARG A 62 15.11 -14.80 8.39
CA ARG A 62 13.66 -14.68 8.23
C ARG A 62 13.07 -13.40 8.82
N ASP A 63 13.75 -12.79 9.80
CA ASP A 63 13.28 -11.59 10.51
C ASP A 63 13.89 -10.32 9.93
N THR A 64 14.93 -10.42 9.10
CA THR A 64 15.64 -9.26 8.52
C THR A 64 14.67 -8.34 7.77
N TYR A 65 13.92 -8.87 6.82
CA TYR A 65 12.92 -8.08 6.08
C TYR A 65 11.81 -7.55 6.99
N ARG A 66 11.38 -8.36 7.96
CA ARG A 66 10.32 -8.00 8.90
C ARG A 66 10.70 -6.84 9.83
N ASN A 67 12.00 -6.67 10.10
CA ASN A 67 12.51 -5.67 11.03
C ASN A 67 12.83 -4.32 10.37
N TYR A 68 12.71 -4.19 9.05
CA TYR A 68 12.76 -2.88 8.42
C TYR A 68 11.62 -1.99 8.91
N ASP A 69 11.92 -0.76 9.29
CA ASP A 69 10.95 0.20 9.87
C ASP A 69 9.74 0.42 8.97
N ASP A 70 9.95 0.55 7.67
CA ASP A 70 8.87 0.70 6.68
C ASP A 70 7.96 -0.52 6.63
N VAL A 71 8.52 -1.73 6.73
CA VAL A 71 7.76 -2.98 6.74
C VAL A 71 6.97 -3.12 8.04
N GLN A 72 7.56 -2.76 9.18
CA GLN A 72 6.87 -2.78 10.47
C GLN A 72 5.71 -1.77 10.49
N ARG A 73 5.96 -0.54 10.05
CA ARG A 73 4.95 0.52 9.95
C ARG A 73 3.80 0.09 9.05
N MET A 74 4.09 -0.42 7.85
CA MET A 74 3.08 -0.92 6.93
C MET A 74 2.27 -2.08 7.52
N ARG A 75 2.93 -3.00 8.22
CA ARG A 75 2.26 -4.13 8.90
C ARG A 75 1.27 -3.65 9.95
N VAL A 76 1.65 -2.66 10.78
CA VAL A 76 0.76 -2.09 11.80
C VAL A 76 -0.46 -1.43 11.14
N ILE A 77 -0.26 -0.59 10.13
CA ILE A 77 -1.35 0.09 9.41
C ILE A 77 -2.30 -0.92 8.78
N MET A 78 -1.77 -1.95 8.08
CA MET A 78 -2.57 -3.00 7.47
C MET A 78 -3.35 -3.83 8.50
N SER A 79 -2.75 -4.09 9.67
CA SER A 79 -3.42 -4.82 10.76
C SER A 79 -4.57 -4.00 11.33
N ILE A 80 -4.37 -2.71 11.56
CA ILE A 80 -5.42 -1.79 12.02
C ILE A 80 -6.56 -1.74 11.00
N LEU A 81 -6.25 -1.62 9.71
CA LEU A 81 -7.22 -1.61 8.62
C LEU A 81 -8.06 -2.91 8.60
N GLY A 82 -7.39 -4.07 8.64
CA GLY A 82 -8.05 -5.38 8.66
C GLY A 82 -8.94 -5.58 9.88
N LEU A 83 -8.47 -5.19 11.07
CA LEU A 83 -9.24 -5.25 12.30
C LEU A 83 -10.45 -4.31 12.27
N ALA A 84 -10.31 -3.11 11.72
CA ALA A 84 -11.40 -2.15 11.56
C ALA A 84 -12.51 -2.71 10.65
N ILE A 85 -12.15 -3.29 9.51
CA ILE A 85 -13.11 -3.94 8.60
C ILE A 85 -13.86 -5.07 9.32
N LEU A 86 -13.10 -5.95 9.97
CA LEU A 86 -13.65 -7.09 10.68
C LEU A 86 -14.60 -6.65 11.80
N PHE A 87 -14.20 -5.64 12.57
CA PHE A 87 -15.02 -5.08 13.65
C PHE A 87 -16.33 -4.50 13.11
N ILE A 88 -16.28 -3.70 12.04
CA ILE A 88 -17.47 -3.08 11.43
C ILE A 88 -18.38 -4.15 10.82
N ALA A 89 -17.83 -5.18 10.16
CA ALA A 89 -18.60 -6.29 9.63
C ALA A 89 -19.33 -7.05 10.77
N ALA A 90 -18.65 -7.31 11.86
CA ALA A 90 -19.25 -7.94 13.05
C ALA A 90 -20.35 -7.09 13.66
N LEU A 91 -20.13 -5.77 13.82
CA LEU A 91 -21.17 -4.84 14.32
C LEU A 91 -22.38 -4.78 13.39
N ASN A 92 -22.17 -4.80 12.06
CA ASN A 92 -23.26 -4.81 11.11
C ASN A 92 -24.12 -6.08 11.24
N TYR A 93 -23.49 -7.24 11.39
CA TYR A 93 -24.22 -8.48 11.62
C TYR A 93 -25.05 -8.42 12.92
N VAL A 94 -24.47 -7.89 14.00
CA VAL A 94 -25.18 -7.66 15.27
C VAL A 94 -26.35 -6.69 15.07
N LEU A 95 -26.15 -5.60 14.32
CA LEU A 95 -27.21 -4.63 14.02
C LEU A 95 -28.39 -5.29 13.28
N ILE A 96 -28.12 -6.08 12.24
CA ILE A 96 -29.13 -6.81 11.47
C ILE A 96 -29.84 -7.82 12.35
N SER A 97 -29.11 -8.58 13.17
CA SER A 97 -29.67 -9.56 14.09
C SER A 97 -30.61 -8.92 15.13
N ILE A 98 -30.18 -7.80 15.74
CA ILE A 98 -31.03 -7.07 16.70
C ILE A 98 -32.24 -6.44 15.99
N SER A 99 -32.10 -5.93 14.77
CA SER A 99 -33.20 -5.37 13.99
C SER A 99 -34.25 -6.43 13.65
N SER A 100 -33.85 -7.69 13.48
CA SER A 100 -34.75 -8.82 13.26
C SER A 100 -35.43 -9.32 14.52
N LEU A 101 -35.04 -8.85 15.71
CA LEU A 101 -35.51 -9.29 17.00
C LEU A 101 -37.04 -9.21 17.13
N SER A 102 -37.63 -8.07 16.75
CA SER A 102 -39.08 -7.85 16.85
C SER A 102 -39.90 -8.84 16.02
N TYR A 103 -39.38 -9.25 14.86
CA TYR A 103 -40.03 -10.23 14.01
C TYR A 103 -39.84 -11.67 14.53
N ARG A 104 -38.63 -11.99 14.98
CA ARG A 104 -38.29 -13.34 15.47
C ARG A 104 -38.79 -13.62 16.88
N ALA A 105 -39.04 -12.59 17.69
CA ALA A 105 -39.53 -12.74 19.05
C ALA A 105 -40.84 -13.56 19.10
N LYS A 106 -41.75 -13.35 18.14
CA LYS A 106 -43.01 -14.10 18.04
C LYS A 106 -42.75 -15.60 17.80
N SER A 107 -41.87 -15.96 16.89
CA SER A 107 -41.47 -17.35 16.63
C SER A 107 -40.80 -17.99 17.85
N VAL A 108 -39.85 -17.29 18.48
CA VAL A 108 -39.18 -17.74 19.72
C VAL A 108 -40.19 -17.97 20.84
N GLY A 109 -41.19 -17.10 20.97
CA GLY A 109 -42.27 -17.25 21.93
C GLY A 109 -43.09 -18.50 21.70
N VAL A 110 -43.47 -18.78 20.46
CA VAL A 110 -44.20 -20.00 20.10
C VAL A 110 -43.36 -21.24 20.47
N HIS A 111 -42.09 -21.29 20.11
CA HIS A 111 -41.22 -22.41 20.49
C HIS A 111 -41.12 -22.60 22.02
N LYS A 112 -40.97 -21.51 22.77
CA LYS A 112 -40.94 -21.59 24.26
C LYS A 112 -42.26 -22.01 24.86
N CYS A 113 -43.40 -21.57 24.31
CA CYS A 113 -44.72 -22.03 24.73
C CYS A 113 -44.92 -23.52 24.42
N SER A 114 -44.31 -24.05 23.38
CA SER A 114 -44.28 -25.47 23.02
C SER A 114 -43.24 -26.28 23.82
N GLY A 115 -42.65 -25.69 24.89
CA GLY A 115 -41.72 -26.40 25.78
C GLY A 115 -40.22 -26.26 25.42
N ALA A 116 -39.83 -25.44 24.45
CA ALA A 116 -38.42 -25.25 24.13
C ALA A 116 -37.69 -24.50 25.26
N SER A 117 -36.58 -25.06 25.71
CA SER A 117 -35.70 -24.44 26.70
C SER A 117 -34.93 -23.24 26.10
N GLY A 118 -34.40 -22.38 26.97
CA GLY A 118 -33.48 -21.29 26.49
C GLY A 118 -32.24 -21.84 25.77
N GLY A 119 -31.76 -23.03 26.15
CA GLY A 119 -30.65 -23.71 25.45
C GLY A 119 -31.05 -24.17 24.04
N THR A 120 -32.28 -24.65 23.85
CA THR A 120 -32.79 -25.04 22.51
C THR A 120 -32.85 -23.82 21.58
N VAL A 121 -33.37 -22.70 22.09
CA VAL A 121 -33.40 -21.45 21.32
C VAL A 121 -31.98 -20.96 20.97
N PHE A 122 -31.07 -21.02 21.92
CA PHE A 122 -29.67 -20.66 21.71
C PHE A 122 -29.02 -21.52 20.63
N SER A 123 -29.14 -22.86 20.71
CA SER A 123 -28.57 -23.77 19.71
C SER A 123 -29.14 -23.56 18.30
N MET A 124 -30.43 -23.23 18.20
CA MET A 124 -31.07 -22.90 16.91
C MET A 124 -30.43 -21.69 16.25
N PHE A 125 -30.12 -20.62 17.01
CA PHE A 125 -29.41 -19.45 16.48
C PHE A 125 -27.95 -19.74 16.11
N LEU A 126 -27.25 -20.58 16.88
CA LEU A 126 -25.89 -21.00 16.56
C LEU A 126 -25.87 -21.82 15.27
N LEU A 127 -26.79 -22.74 15.06
CA LEU A 127 -26.90 -23.52 13.82
C LEU A 127 -27.20 -22.63 12.63
N GLU A 128 -28.14 -21.69 12.74
CA GLU A 128 -28.45 -20.73 11.69
C GLU A 128 -27.19 -19.91 11.30
N THR A 129 -26.50 -19.37 12.30
CA THR A 129 -25.24 -18.61 12.05
C THR A 129 -24.18 -19.50 11.42
N GLY A 130 -24.06 -20.76 11.89
CA GLY A 130 -23.11 -21.72 11.31
C GLY A 130 -23.39 -22.01 9.83
N ILE A 131 -24.65 -22.20 9.46
CA ILE A 131 -25.07 -22.42 8.07
C ILE A 131 -24.75 -21.19 7.20
N ILE A 132 -25.04 -19.98 7.69
CA ILE A 132 -24.75 -18.74 6.96
C ILE A 132 -23.24 -18.59 6.75
N ILE A 133 -22.41 -18.84 7.78
CA ILE A 133 -20.94 -18.78 7.67
C ILE A 133 -20.44 -19.86 6.72
N ALA A 134 -20.94 -21.09 6.78
CA ALA A 134 -20.56 -22.15 5.85
C ALA A 134 -20.89 -21.79 4.40
N ALA A 135 -22.08 -21.25 4.13
CA ALA A 135 -22.47 -20.77 2.81
C ALA A 135 -21.57 -19.60 2.33
N ALA A 136 -21.25 -18.66 3.22
CA ALA A 136 -20.35 -17.55 2.91
C ALA A 136 -18.93 -18.03 2.62
N LEU A 137 -18.40 -19.01 3.34
CA LEU A 137 -17.10 -19.62 3.08
C LEU A 137 -17.08 -20.36 1.74
N LEU A 138 -18.14 -21.10 1.41
CA LEU A 138 -18.27 -21.75 0.11
C LEU A 138 -18.24 -20.72 -1.03
N LEU A 139 -19.02 -19.65 -0.90
CA LEU A 139 -19.04 -18.57 -1.89
C LEU A 139 -17.69 -17.87 -2.00
N MET A 140 -17.01 -17.62 -0.88
CA MET A 140 -15.67 -17.06 -0.84
C MET A 140 -14.68 -17.94 -1.63
N VAL A 141 -14.68 -19.25 -1.40
CA VAL A 141 -13.80 -20.19 -2.13
C VAL A 141 -14.13 -20.16 -3.63
N LEU A 142 -15.41 -20.17 -4.01
CA LEU A 142 -15.81 -20.09 -5.40
C LEU A 142 -15.32 -18.79 -6.08
N ILE A 143 -15.43 -17.65 -5.40
CA ILE A 143 -14.94 -16.36 -5.89
C ILE A 143 -13.41 -16.40 -6.03
N MET A 144 -12.70 -16.88 -5.02
CA MET A 144 -11.24 -16.94 -5.04
C MET A 144 -10.70 -17.86 -6.15
N LEU A 145 -11.38 -18.95 -6.46
CA LEU A 145 -10.97 -19.86 -7.53
C LEU A 145 -11.27 -19.27 -8.92
N ASN A 146 -12.44 -18.66 -9.11
CA ASN A 146 -12.82 -18.10 -10.42
C ASN A 146 -12.09 -16.79 -10.77
N PHE A 147 -11.75 -15.99 -9.76
CA PHE A 147 -11.05 -14.70 -9.92
C PHE A 147 -9.62 -14.75 -9.38
N ARG A 148 -8.99 -15.91 -9.47
CA ARG A 148 -7.65 -16.15 -8.89
C ARG A 148 -6.63 -15.12 -9.36
N ASP A 149 -6.49 -14.93 -10.67
CA ASP A 149 -5.49 -14.03 -11.25
C ASP A 149 -5.73 -12.58 -10.80
N PHE A 150 -7.00 -12.14 -10.79
CA PHE A 150 -7.36 -10.82 -10.28
C PHE A 150 -7.02 -10.64 -8.80
N VAL A 151 -7.25 -11.66 -7.96
CA VAL A 151 -6.90 -11.62 -6.54
C VAL A 151 -5.39 -11.58 -6.35
N GLU A 152 -4.64 -12.46 -7.04
CA GLU A 152 -3.18 -12.53 -6.96
C GLU A 152 -2.53 -11.22 -7.43
N ASP A 153 -3.00 -10.62 -8.51
CA ASP A 153 -2.53 -9.30 -9.00
C ASP A 153 -2.86 -8.15 -8.04
N THR A 154 -4.05 -8.18 -7.44
CA THR A 154 -4.50 -7.13 -6.52
C THR A 154 -3.69 -7.15 -5.22
N VAL A 155 -3.45 -8.33 -4.66
CA VAL A 155 -2.72 -8.51 -3.40
C VAL A 155 -1.20 -8.61 -3.63
N VAL A 156 -0.77 -8.82 -4.90
CA VAL A 156 0.64 -9.04 -5.29
C VAL A 156 1.27 -10.24 -4.57
N VAL A 157 0.45 -11.23 -4.21
CA VAL A 157 0.87 -12.47 -3.52
C VAL A 157 0.09 -13.64 -4.08
N LYS A 158 0.76 -14.76 -4.32
CA LYS A 158 0.13 -15.99 -4.78
C LYS A 158 -0.85 -16.53 -3.73
N LEU A 159 -2.01 -17.01 -4.18
CA LEU A 159 -3.07 -17.57 -3.33
C LEU A 159 -2.55 -18.75 -2.49
N SER A 160 -1.67 -19.59 -3.07
CA SER A 160 -1.02 -20.69 -2.36
C SER A 160 -0.19 -20.23 -1.14
N THR A 161 0.38 -19.03 -1.19
CA THR A 161 1.13 -18.44 -0.07
C THR A 161 0.20 -17.89 1.01
N LEU A 162 -0.97 -17.36 0.64
CA LEU A 162 -1.98 -16.87 1.59
C LEU A 162 -2.63 -18.01 2.37
N LEU A 163 -2.88 -19.14 1.70
CA LEU A 163 -3.53 -20.33 2.27
C LEU A 163 -2.51 -21.40 2.73
N ALA A 164 -1.24 -21.04 2.88
CA ALA A 164 -0.22 -21.95 3.38
C ALA A 164 -0.62 -22.49 4.78
N PRO A 165 -0.32 -23.77 5.09
CA PRO A 165 -0.67 -24.40 6.37
C PRO A 165 -0.25 -23.60 7.60
N GLU A 166 0.90 -22.93 7.51
CA GLU A 166 1.45 -22.09 8.60
C GLU A 166 0.64 -20.80 8.82
N ARG A 167 -0.21 -20.40 7.88
CA ARG A 167 -0.99 -19.15 7.90
C ARG A 167 -2.49 -19.36 7.98
N ILE A 168 -2.98 -20.58 7.78
CA ILE A 168 -4.41 -20.92 7.74
C ILE A 168 -5.14 -20.58 9.05
N TRP A 169 -4.41 -20.51 10.17
CA TRP A 169 -4.98 -20.11 11.45
C TRP A 169 -5.53 -18.67 11.44
N VAL A 170 -5.00 -17.77 10.56
CA VAL A 170 -5.46 -16.38 10.45
C VAL A 170 -6.91 -16.31 9.95
N PRO A 171 -7.26 -16.82 8.75
CA PRO A 171 -8.66 -16.86 8.31
C PRO A 171 -9.56 -17.68 9.26
N LEU A 172 -9.07 -18.77 9.85
CA LEU A 172 -9.84 -19.54 10.84
C LEU A 172 -10.16 -18.72 12.09
N SER A 173 -9.22 -17.93 12.60
CA SER A 173 -9.48 -17.03 13.74
C SER A 173 -10.51 -15.96 13.42
N VAL A 174 -10.51 -15.42 12.20
CA VAL A 174 -11.53 -14.47 11.71
C VAL A 174 -12.91 -15.13 11.68
N VAL A 175 -13.01 -16.33 11.13
CA VAL A 175 -14.27 -17.10 11.07
C VAL A 175 -14.79 -17.39 12.48
N LEU A 176 -13.90 -17.83 13.38
CA LEU A 176 -14.25 -18.09 14.77
C LEU A 176 -14.76 -16.82 15.49
N LEU A 177 -14.07 -15.70 15.30
CA LEU A 177 -14.48 -14.41 15.87
C LEU A 177 -15.87 -13.99 15.36
N LEU A 178 -16.09 -14.08 14.04
CA LEU A 178 -17.41 -13.78 13.45
C LEU A 178 -18.51 -14.71 13.98
N PHE A 179 -18.20 -15.99 14.15
CA PHE A 179 -19.15 -16.94 14.75
C PHE A 179 -19.48 -16.60 16.20
N ILE A 180 -18.49 -16.21 17.00
CA ILE A 180 -18.70 -15.82 18.39
C ILE A 180 -19.51 -14.52 18.47
N VAL A 181 -19.11 -13.47 17.75
CA VAL A 181 -19.76 -12.16 17.81
C VAL A 181 -21.14 -12.21 17.15
N GLY A 182 -21.25 -12.89 16.00
CA GLY A 182 -22.48 -12.97 15.22
C GLY A 182 -23.48 -14.02 15.72
N GLY A 183 -23.02 -15.13 16.30
CA GLY A 183 -23.85 -16.23 16.75
C GLY A 183 -24.11 -16.23 18.25
N VAL A 184 -23.02 -16.22 19.04
CA VAL A 184 -23.13 -16.40 20.51
C VAL A 184 -23.76 -15.17 21.17
N LEU A 185 -23.38 -13.95 20.79
CA LEU A 185 -23.92 -12.73 21.40
C LEU A 185 -25.42 -12.55 21.13
N PRO A 186 -25.90 -12.51 19.86
CA PRO A 186 -27.33 -12.44 19.60
C PRO A 186 -28.11 -13.66 20.11
N GLY A 187 -27.56 -14.86 19.96
CA GLY A 187 -28.18 -16.09 20.44
C GLY A 187 -28.49 -16.07 21.96
N ARG A 188 -27.54 -15.54 22.76
CA ARG A 188 -27.77 -15.35 24.21
C ARG A 188 -28.85 -14.31 24.49
N LEU A 189 -28.92 -13.23 23.72
CA LEU A 189 -29.97 -12.23 23.85
C LEU A 189 -31.35 -12.83 23.55
N PHE A 190 -31.48 -13.57 22.45
CA PHE A 190 -32.72 -14.25 22.08
C PHE A 190 -33.15 -15.32 23.10
N ALA A 191 -32.21 -16.11 23.61
CA ALA A 191 -32.49 -17.14 24.61
C ALA A 191 -33.05 -16.57 25.92
N ARG A 192 -32.71 -15.34 26.30
CA ARG A 192 -33.14 -14.66 27.53
C ARG A 192 -34.48 -13.94 27.44
N ILE A 193 -35.10 -13.84 26.24
CA ILE A 193 -36.41 -13.16 26.12
C ILE A 193 -37.48 -13.91 26.89
N PRO A 194 -38.17 -13.27 27.88
CA PRO A 194 -39.26 -13.90 28.63
C PRO A 194 -40.50 -14.08 27.75
N VAL A 195 -41.18 -15.21 27.89
CA VAL A 195 -42.41 -15.53 27.14
C VAL A 195 -43.49 -14.44 27.32
N SER A 196 -43.61 -13.89 28.52
CA SER A 196 -44.59 -12.83 28.83
C SER A 196 -44.39 -11.53 28.03
N GLN A 197 -43.16 -11.24 27.60
CA GLN A 197 -42.84 -10.05 26.79
C GLN A 197 -43.10 -10.28 25.31
N VAL A 198 -43.13 -11.53 24.85
CA VAL A 198 -43.35 -11.86 23.45
C VAL A 198 -44.76 -11.49 22.97
N PHE A 199 -45.76 -11.67 23.85
CA PHE A 199 -47.15 -11.37 23.53
C PHE A 199 -47.56 -9.92 23.82
N ARG A 200 -46.76 -9.18 24.62
CA ARG A 200 -46.88 -7.74 24.80
C ARG A 200 -45.86 -7.03 23.90
N ARG A 201 -46.09 -6.87 22.61
CA ARG A 201 -45.18 -6.20 21.68
C ARG A 201 -43.81 -5.88 22.32
N TYR A 202 -42.81 -6.71 22.09
CA TYR A 202 -41.46 -6.52 22.61
C TYR A 202 -40.96 -5.15 22.10
N THR A 203 -41.11 -4.12 22.92
CA THR A 203 -40.49 -2.83 22.67
C THR A 203 -39.09 -2.84 23.27
N GLU A 204 -38.09 -2.82 22.41
CA GLU A 204 -36.73 -2.60 22.84
C GLU A 204 -36.68 -1.41 23.80
N GLY A 205 -36.14 -1.59 25.00
CA GLY A 205 -36.12 -0.56 26.04
C GLY A 205 -35.54 0.75 25.52
N LYS A 206 -35.88 1.89 26.13
CA LYS A 206 -35.53 3.27 25.71
C LYS A 206 -34.06 3.56 25.38
N LYS A 207 -33.14 2.64 25.65
CA LYS A 207 -31.71 2.74 25.29
C LYS A 207 -31.44 2.02 23.97
N GLY A 208 -31.67 2.68 22.85
CA GLY A 208 -31.43 2.11 21.52
C GLY A 208 -29.94 1.90 21.21
N TRP A 209 -29.49 0.66 21.29
CA TRP A 209 -28.13 0.24 20.90
C TRP A 209 -27.81 0.48 19.40
N LYS A 210 -28.81 0.69 18.57
CA LYS A 210 -28.69 0.81 17.12
C LYS A 210 -27.96 2.10 16.70
N ARG A 211 -28.24 3.23 17.38
CA ARG A 211 -27.60 4.51 17.05
C ARG A 211 -26.09 4.52 17.26
N PRO A 212 -25.54 4.05 18.40
CA PRO A 212 -24.09 3.89 18.55
C PRO A 212 -23.45 2.97 17.51
N LEU A 213 -24.10 1.88 17.13
CA LEU A 213 -23.58 0.97 16.10
C LEU A 213 -23.50 1.65 14.73
N LEU A 214 -24.55 2.39 14.33
CA LEU A 214 -24.54 3.21 13.11
C LEU A 214 -23.47 4.29 13.15
N PHE A 215 -23.30 4.94 14.30
CA PHE A 215 -22.26 5.96 14.47
C PHE A 215 -20.87 5.40 14.15
N VAL A 216 -20.51 4.24 14.70
CA VAL A 216 -19.23 3.59 14.43
C VAL A 216 -19.11 3.20 12.96
N GLN A 217 -20.19 2.71 12.33
CA GLN A 217 -20.18 2.37 10.89
C GLN A 217 -19.95 3.61 10.01
N PHE A 218 -20.65 4.71 10.25
CA PHE A 218 -20.48 5.95 9.50
C PHE A 218 -19.08 6.54 9.68
N ALA A 219 -18.57 6.54 10.92
CA ALA A 219 -17.21 6.98 11.21
C ALA A 219 -16.16 6.11 10.49
N GLY A 220 -16.34 4.79 10.49
CA GLY A 220 -15.45 3.86 9.82
C GLY A 220 -15.43 4.04 8.30
N VAL A 221 -16.61 4.20 7.68
CA VAL A 221 -16.67 4.44 6.21
C VAL A 221 -16.04 5.78 5.85
N ALA A 222 -16.30 6.83 6.61
CA ALA A 222 -15.68 8.13 6.38
C ALA A 222 -14.15 8.09 6.56
N PHE A 223 -13.68 7.35 7.57
CA PHE A 223 -12.26 7.11 7.79
C PHE A 223 -11.60 6.44 6.58
N ILE A 224 -12.16 5.32 6.12
CA ILE A 224 -11.58 4.58 4.98
C ILE A 224 -11.69 5.39 3.67
N SER A 225 -12.80 6.09 3.45
CA SER A 225 -12.96 6.96 2.27
C SER A 225 -11.92 8.07 2.24
N GLY A 226 -11.69 8.72 3.40
CA GLY A 226 -10.65 9.75 3.53
C GLY A 226 -9.24 9.20 3.34
N LEU A 227 -8.94 8.03 3.89
CA LEU A 227 -7.67 7.34 3.69
C LEU A 227 -7.46 7.01 2.20
N MET A 228 -8.46 6.41 1.56
CA MET A 228 -8.42 6.02 0.15
C MET A 228 -8.16 7.20 -0.79
N CYS A 229 -8.83 8.34 -0.58
CA CYS A 229 -8.66 9.52 -1.43
C CYS A 229 -7.20 9.99 -1.47
N VAL A 230 -6.54 10.06 -0.31
CA VAL A 230 -5.14 10.50 -0.21
C VAL A 230 -4.19 9.45 -0.77
N VAL A 231 -4.38 8.17 -0.42
CA VAL A 231 -3.54 7.08 -0.91
C VAL A 231 -3.59 6.96 -2.43
N MET A 232 -4.78 7.06 -3.03
CA MET A 232 -4.94 7.03 -4.49
C MET A 232 -4.25 8.23 -5.15
N SER A 233 -4.45 9.42 -4.59
CA SER A 233 -3.85 10.65 -5.13
C SER A 233 -2.32 10.62 -5.04
N GLN A 234 -1.75 10.19 -3.92
CA GLN A 234 -0.31 10.06 -3.75
C GLN A 234 0.29 9.01 -4.70
N TYR A 235 -0.36 7.86 -4.84
CA TYR A 235 0.10 6.84 -5.78
C TYR A 235 0.12 7.34 -7.22
N GLN A 236 -0.94 8.05 -7.67
CA GLN A 236 -0.96 8.65 -9.00
C GLN A 236 0.09 9.76 -9.17
N TYR A 237 0.32 10.53 -8.11
CA TYR A 237 1.34 11.58 -8.12
C TYR A 237 2.73 11.02 -8.34
N VAL A 238 3.14 10.01 -7.58
CA VAL A 238 4.49 9.42 -7.71
C VAL A 238 4.73 8.72 -9.05
N LEU A 239 3.67 8.22 -9.70
CA LEU A 239 3.79 7.61 -11.04
C LEU A 239 3.83 8.64 -12.18
N LYS A 240 3.28 9.83 -11.98
CA LYS A 240 3.16 10.87 -13.03
C LYS A 240 4.17 11.99 -12.88
N LYS A 241 4.80 12.11 -11.71
CA LYS A 241 5.76 13.17 -11.46
C LYS A 241 6.97 13.03 -12.37
N ASP A 242 7.46 14.16 -12.88
CA ASP A 242 8.69 14.23 -13.64
C ASP A 242 9.89 13.78 -12.78
N MET A 243 10.56 12.76 -13.25
CA MET A 243 11.75 12.19 -12.60
C MET A 243 13.04 12.90 -13.05
N GLY A 244 12.96 13.85 -13.98
CA GLY A 244 14.13 14.45 -14.63
C GLY A 244 14.74 13.55 -15.73
N TYR A 245 14.04 12.47 -16.10
CA TYR A 245 14.36 11.59 -17.22
C TYR A 245 13.08 10.93 -17.76
N ASN A 246 13.15 10.41 -19.00
CA ASN A 246 12.01 9.78 -19.68
C ASN A 246 12.17 8.24 -19.70
N PRO A 247 11.43 7.49 -18.86
CA PRO A 247 11.49 6.04 -18.80
C PRO A 247 10.73 5.32 -19.92
N LYS A 248 9.94 6.05 -20.70
CA LYS A 248 9.04 5.48 -21.71
C LYS A 248 9.82 4.79 -22.83
N GLN A 249 9.29 3.68 -23.31
CA GLN A 249 9.86 2.93 -24.43
C GLN A 249 11.28 2.40 -24.18
N ILE A 250 11.77 2.37 -22.97
CA ILE A 250 13.09 1.84 -22.62
C ILE A 250 12.97 0.42 -22.11
N ALA A 251 13.70 -0.48 -22.76
CA ALA A 251 13.95 -1.84 -22.30
C ALA A 251 15.32 -1.90 -21.62
N ILE A 252 15.43 -2.62 -20.51
CA ILE A 252 16.66 -2.75 -19.72
C ILE A 252 17.00 -4.23 -19.58
N GLY A 253 18.25 -4.58 -19.89
CA GLY A 253 18.83 -5.89 -19.69
C GLY A 253 20.23 -5.79 -19.09
N ASN A 254 20.61 -6.79 -18.29
CA ASN A 254 21.99 -6.88 -17.79
C ASN A 254 22.82 -7.76 -18.71
N ALA A 255 23.93 -7.24 -19.17
CA ALA A 255 24.83 -7.98 -20.08
C ALA A 255 26.29 -7.77 -19.67
N TYR A 256 27.01 -8.90 -19.58
CA TYR A 256 28.44 -8.90 -19.32
C TYR A 256 29.14 -9.52 -20.52
N TRP A 257 30.09 -8.76 -21.10
CA TRP A 257 30.84 -9.14 -22.29
C TRP A 257 32.30 -9.38 -21.91
N ASP A 258 32.89 -10.46 -22.44
CA ASP A 258 34.22 -10.92 -21.98
C ASP A 258 35.35 -10.00 -22.43
N ASN A 259 35.24 -9.43 -23.61
CA ASN A 259 36.28 -8.61 -24.21
C ASN A 259 35.71 -7.44 -25.04
N GLU A 260 36.56 -6.55 -25.52
CA GLU A 260 36.19 -5.35 -26.27
C GLU A 260 35.50 -5.68 -27.61
N ALA A 261 35.99 -6.66 -28.33
CA ALA A 261 35.43 -7.07 -29.61
C ALA A 261 33.98 -7.56 -29.48
N THR A 262 33.66 -8.36 -28.42
CA THR A 262 32.29 -8.82 -28.14
C THR A 262 31.40 -7.68 -27.70
N ARG A 263 31.92 -6.66 -26.99
CA ARG A 263 31.18 -5.46 -26.62
C ARG A 263 30.76 -4.64 -27.82
N ASP A 264 31.70 -4.42 -28.73
CA ASP A 264 31.46 -3.63 -29.96
C ASP A 264 30.48 -4.37 -30.89
N ALA A 265 30.65 -5.70 -31.04
CA ALA A 265 29.74 -6.52 -31.81
C ALA A 265 28.32 -6.47 -31.24
N ALA A 266 28.17 -6.58 -29.90
CA ALA A 266 26.88 -6.45 -29.23
C ALA A 266 26.26 -5.06 -29.42
N TYR A 267 27.04 -3.99 -29.29
CA TYR A 267 26.55 -2.64 -29.54
C TYR A 267 26.02 -2.46 -30.97
N GLN A 268 26.76 -2.97 -31.97
CA GLN A 268 26.34 -2.91 -33.37
C GLN A 268 25.13 -3.78 -33.65
N PHE A 269 25.03 -4.95 -33.00
CA PHE A 269 23.86 -5.81 -33.08
C PHE A 269 22.59 -5.04 -32.62
N PHE A 270 22.58 -4.50 -31.41
CA PHE A 270 21.41 -3.75 -30.91
C PHE A 270 21.08 -2.55 -31.79
N LYS A 271 22.09 -1.80 -32.22
CA LYS A 271 21.92 -0.63 -33.09
C LYS A 271 21.37 -0.97 -34.48
N GLY A 272 21.67 -2.17 -34.97
CA GLY A 272 21.22 -2.66 -36.28
C GLY A 272 19.78 -3.14 -36.32
N LEU A 273 19.11 -3.35 -35.18
CA LEU A 273 17.74 -3.83 -35.13
C LEU A 273 16.76 -2.74 -35.61
N PRO A 274 15.85 -3.05 -36.55
CA PRO A 274 14.99 -2.04 -37.21
C PRO A 274 13.98 -1.37 -36.27
N TYR A 275 13.64 -2.02 -35.19
CA TYR A 275 12.71 -1.53 -34.18
C TYR A 275 13.41 -0.84 -33.00
N VAL A 276 14.73 -0.75 -33.00
CA VAL A 276 15.52 0.01 -32.02
C VAL A 276 15.70 1.44 -32.51
N GLU A 277 15.47 2.40 -31.63
CA GLU A 277 15.68 3.83 -31.87
C GLU A 277 17.05 4.29 -31.37
N ALA A 278 17.42 3.88 -30.15
CA ALA A 278 18.70 4.20 -29.52
C ALA A 278 19.13 3.08 -28.58
N VAL A 279 20.44 2.94 -28.38
CA VAL A 279 21.03 2.00 -27.42
C VAL A 279 22.18 2.65 -26.68
N SER A 280 22.28 2.41 -25.39
CA SER A 280 23.39 2.83 -24.54
C SER A 280 23.60 1.88 -23.38
N SER A 281 24.65 2.10 -22.60
CA SER A 281 24.91 1.31 -21.40
C SER A 281 25.48 2.15 -20.25
N ALA A 282 25.18 1.71 -19.03
CA ALA A 282 25.73 2.31 -17.82
C ALA A 282 25.93 1.22 -16.74
N ASN A 283 26.66 1.56 -15.69
CA ASN A 283 26.84 0.68 -14.54
C ASN A 283 25.51 0.34 -13.88
N SER A 284 24.65 1.31 -13.80
CA SER A 284 23.36 1.25 -13.11
C SER A 284 22.35 2.18 -13.75
N THR A 285 21.10 2.02 -13.35
CA THR A 285 19.97 2.82 -13.81
C THR A 285 19.35 3.51 -12.59
N PRO A 286 18.76 4.71 -12.70
CA PRO A 286 17.91 5.25 -11.65
C PRO A 286 16.91 4.21 -11.15
N ILE A 287 16.58 4.22 -9.86
CA ILE A 287 15.67 3.24 -9.17
C ILE A 287 16.25 1.83 -9.02
N SER A 288 17.28 1.46 -9.79
CA SER A 288 17.93 0.15 -9.67
C SER A 288 19.09 0.12 -8.68
N GLY A 289 19.42 1.27 -8.10
CA GLY A 289 20.51 1.48 -7.15
C GLY A 289 21.83 1.86 -7.82
N TYR A 290 22.34 3.01 -7.44
CA TYR A 290 23.71 3.43 -7.71
C TYR A 290 24.59 3.14 -6.49
N SER A 291 25.88 2.93 -6.72
CA SER A 291 26.85 2.80 -5.63
C SER A 291 26.98 4.12 -4.85
N GLY A 292 27.40 4.05 -3.60
CA GLY A 292 27.80 5.22 -2.83
C GLY A 292 29.30 5.52 -3.04
N SER A 293 29.66 6.79 -3.06
CA SER A 293 31.05 7.23 -3.04
C SER A 293 31.20 8.38 -2.06
N MET A 294 32.28 8.38 -1.28
CA MET A 294 32.63 9.48 -0.38
C MET A 294 33.45 10.51 -1.14
N ILE A 295 33.04 11.75 -1.08
CA ILE A 295 33.75 12.88 -1.66
C ILE A 295 34.65 13.48 -0.59
N HIS A 296 35.90 13.76 -0.96
CA HIS A 296 36.92 14.31 -0.08
C HIS A 296 37.35 15.70 -0.55
N SER A 297 37.87 16.49 0.38
CA SER A 297 38.61 17.71 0.06
C SER A 297 39.99 17.35 -0.49
N GLU A 298 40.70 18.32 -1.04
CA GLU A 298 42.11 18.19 -1.49
C GLU A 298 43.02 17.72 -0.34
N SER A 299 42.70 18.11 0.91
CA SER A 299 43.42 17.67 2.12
C SER A 299 43.07 16.26 2.59
N GLY A 300 42.16 15.55 1.90
CA GLY A 300 41.70 14.19 2.27
C GLY A 300 40.57 14.13 3.31
N GLN A 301 40.06 15.27 3.77
CA GLN A 301 38.93 15.30 4.69
C GLN A 301 37.64 14.86 3.98
N ALA A 302 36.85 13.98 4.57
CA ALA A 302 35.53 13.59 4.07
C ALA A 302 34.56 14.79 4.10
N LEU A 303 33.88 15.04 2.99
CA LEU A 303 32.91 16.13 2.83
C LEU A 303 31.47 15.63 2.90
N PHE A 304 31.09 14.75 1.99
CA PHE A 304 29.77 14.14 1.94
C PHE A 304 29.75 12.86 1.09
N SER A 305 28.74 12.05 1.27
CA SER A 305 28.47 10.88 0.45
C SER A 305 27.55 11.24 -0.72
N CYS A 306 27.86 10.72 -1.91
CA CYS A 306 27.03 10.89 -3.10
C CYS A 306 26.69 9.54 -3.73
N ARG A 307 25.69 9.50 -4.61
CA ARG A 307 25.46 8.37 -5.49
C ARG A 307 26.39 8.42 -6.69
N SER A 308 26.93 7.28 -7.09
CA SER A 308 27.94 7.22 -8.13
C SER A 308 27.64 6.15 -9.17
N SER A 309 27.89 6.47 -10.43
CA SER A 309 28.01 5.51 -11.52
C SER A 309 29.49 5.37 -11.90
N TYR A 310 30.05 4.16 -11.74
CA TYR A 310 31.45 3.91 -12.07
C TYR A 310 31.75 4.00 -13.54
N PHE A 311 30.73 3.88 -14.40
CA PHE A 311 30.82 4.19 -15.81
C PHE A 311 29.45 4.53 -16.38
N MET A 312 29.44 5.46 -17.31
CA MET A 312 28.27 5.88 -18.07
C MET A 312 28.74 6.30 -19.48
N ARG A 313 28.11 5.71 -20.49
CA ARG A 313 28.41 6.11 -21.87
C ARG A 313 27.93 7.54 -22.14
N GLU A 314 28.60 8.24 -23.06
CA GLU A 314 28.27 9.63 -23.40
C GLU A 314 26.84 9.81 -23.97
N ASP A 315 26.30 8.78 -24.61
CA ASP A 315 24.97 8.76 -25.22
C ASP A 315 23.83 8.38 -24.22
N PHE A 316 24.19 7.92 -23.01
CA PHE A 316 23.21 7.48 -22.01
C PHE A 316 22.23 8.57 -21.56
N PRO A 317 22.65 9.80 -21.22
CA PRO A 317 21.70 10.84 -20.82
C PRO A 317 20.74 11.24 -21.95
N ALA A 318 21.22 11.27 -23.19
CA ALA A 318 20.36 11.55 -24.35
C ALA A 318 19.30 10.44 -24.52
N LEU A 319 19.70 9.16 -24.40
CA LEU A 319 18.78 8.03 -24.43
C LEU A 319 17.76 8.14 -23.30
N MET A 320 18.19 8.49 -22.09
CA MET A 320 17.30 8.64 -20.93
C MET A 320 16.49 9.95 -20.94
N GLY A 321 16.74 10.87 -21.85
CA GLY A 321 16.10 12.20 -21.85
C GLY A 321 16.54 13.09 -20.69
N MET A 322 17.72 12.82 -20.11
CA MET A 322 18.33 13.68 -19.10
C MET A 322 18.88 14.95 -19.73
N THR A 323 18.76 16.07 -19.05
CA THR A 323 19.19 17.37 -19.57
C THR A 323 20.56 17.75 -19.00
N MET A 324 21.48 18.08 -19.88
CA MET A 324 22.72 18.77 -19.51
C MET A 324 22.43 20.24 -19.18
N LYS A 325 22.98 20.74 -18.07
CA LYS A 325 22.89 22.14 -17.68
C LYS A 325 24.07 22.93 -18.28
N THR A 326 25.29 22.41 -18.13
CA THR A 326 26.51 23.01 -18.65
C THR A 326 27.51 21.94 -19.08
N GLY A 327 28.41 22.28 -19.96
CA GLY A 327 29.50 21.41 -20.40
C GLY A 327 29.08 20.27 -21.33
N ARG A 328 29.74 19.14 -21.22
CA ARG A 328 29.51 17.91 -22.01
C ARG A 328 29.53 16.66 -21.15
N MET A 329 29.14 15.54 -21.74
CA MET A 329 29.33 14.24 -21.09
C MET A 329 30.78 13.82 -20.97
N ALA A 330 31.08 13.11 -19.92
CA ALA A 330 32.39 12.51 -19.69
C ALA A 330 32.62 11.36 -20.70
N ARG A 331 33.80 11.33 -21.29
CA ARG A 331 34.21 10.34 -22.31
C ARG A 331 35.23 9.36 -21.79
N ASP A 332 36.11 9.84 -20.93
CA ASP A 332 37.26 9.10 -20.43
C ASP A 332 37.09 8.82 -18.92
N LYS A 333 37.85 7.85 -18.42
CA LYS A 333 37.76 7.39 -17.01
C LYS A 333 38.15 8.45 -15.98
N GLU A 334 38.95 9.43 -16.38
CA GLU A 334 39.41 10.55 -15.53
C GLU A 334 38.44 11.75 -15.57
N GLU A 335 37.43 11.68 -16.43
CA GLU A 335 36.40 12.70 -16.55
C GLU A 335 35.14 12.27 -15.81
N VAL A 336 34.45 13.24 -15.17
CA VAL A 336 33.17 13.03 -14.50
C VAL A 336 32.17 14.10 -14.89
N VAL A 337 30.90 13.72 -14.76
CA VAL A 337 29.77 14.66 -14.72
C VAL A 337 29.12 14.58 -13.34
N VAL A 338 28.59 15.71 -12.89
CA VAL A 338 27.89 15.83 -11.60
C VAL A 338 26.50 16.41 -11.81
N ASN A 339 25.58 16.27 -10.85
CA ASN A 339 24.29 16.96 -10.90
C ASN A 339 24.33 18.31 -10.14
N GLU A 340 23.21 19.04 -10.15
CA GLU A 340 23.11 20.38 -9.54
C GLU A 340 23.31 20.31 -8.02
N ILE A 341 22.68 19.35 -7.33
CA ILE A 341 22.84 19.14 -5.87
C ILE A 341 24.30 18.89 -5.51
N PHE A 342 25.04 18.11 -6.30
CA PHE A 342 26.46 17.89 -6.05
C PHE A 342 27.25 19.20 -6.09
N ALA A 343 27.02 20.04 -7.11
CA ALA A 343 27.68 21.33 -7.26
C ALA A 343 27.30 22.30 -6.13
N GLU A 344 26.05 22.26 -5.67
CA GLU A 344 25.56 23.04 -4.53
C GLU A 344 26.27 22.62 -3.23
N MET A 345 26.37 21.32 -2.95
CA MET A 345 27.07 20.80 -1.76
C MET A 345 28.57 21.17 -1.76
N MET A 346 29.18 21.21 -2.94
CA MET A 346 30.57 21.68 -3.12
C MET A 346 30.70 23.22 -3.09
N ARG A 347 29.58 23.95 -3.05
CA ARG A 347 29.51 25.43 -3.09
C ARG A 347 30.22 26.05 -4.32
N TRP A 348 30.10 25.41 -5.48
CA TRP A 348 30.76 25.87 -6.71
C TRP A 348 30.00 26.97 -7.44
N GLY A 349 28.72 27.19 -7.10
CA GLY A 349 27.85 28.09 -7.87
C GLY A 349 27.71 27.66 -9.32
N ASP A 350 27.85 28.59 -10.26
CA ASP A 350 27.74 28.28 -11.69
C ASP A 350 29.06 27.82 -12.33
N ASP A 351 30.20 27.94 -11.62
CA ASP A 351 31.53 27.56 -12.09
C ASP A 351 31.84 26.09 -11.76
N VAL A 352 31.23 25.19 -12.48
CA VAL A 352 31.28 23.73 -12.22
C VAL A 352 32.28 23.03 -13.14
N VAL A 353 32.30 23.40 -14.43
CA VAL A 353 33.15 22.74 -15.42
C VAL A 353 34.61 23.12 -15.22
N GLY A 354 35.50 22.14 -15.22
CA GLY A 354 36.93 22.31 -14.99
C GLY A 354 37.36 22.11 -13.53
N ARG A 355 36.42 22.03 -12.57
CA ARG A 355 36.68 21.70 -11.17
C ARG A 355 37.19 20.28 -11.00
N THR A 356 37.83 20.04 -9.88
CA THR A 356 38.42 18.75 -9.52
C THR A 356 37.63 18.11 -8.38
N VAL A 357 37.38 16.79 -8.47
CA VAL A 357 36.74 15.98 -7.46
C VAL A 357 37.70 14.89 -6.96
N TYR A 358 37.76 14.72 -5.64
CA TYR A 358 38.59 13.70 -5.00
C TYR A 358 37.66 12.64 -4.40
N THR A 359 37.76 11.39 -4.87
CA THR A 359 36.94 10.26 -4.38
C THR A 359 37.69 8.95 -4.56
N GLU A 360 37.58 8.05 -3.60
CA GLU A 360 38.18 6.71 -3.63
C GLU A 360 39.71 6.72 -3.93
N GLY A 361 40.44 7.73 -3.42
CA GLY A 361 41.87 7.89 -3.66
C GLY A 361 42.25 8.34 -5.06
N ASN A 362 41.27 8.67 -5.91
CA ASN A 362 41.49 9.15 -7.28
C ASN A 362 41.02 10.59 -7.43
N THR A 363 41.57 11.23 -8.47
CA THR A 363 41.26 12.61 -8.84
C THR A 363 40.57 12.63 -10.19
N PHE A 364 39.44 13.33 -10.28
CA PHE A 364 38.64 13.42 -11.51
C PHE A 364 38.37 14.86 -11.90
N LYS A 365 38.35 15.12 -13.21
CA LYS A 365 38.01 16.43 -13.77
C LYS A 365 36.53 16.48 -14.10
N VAL A 366 35.83 17.48 -13.61
CA VAL A 366 34.42 17.75 -13.96
C VAL A 366 34.37 18.38 -15.35
N VAL A 367 33.66 17.73 -16.28
CA VAL A 367 33.52 18.19 -17.67
C VAL A 367 32.08 18.61 -18.02
N GLY A 368 31.13 18.37 -17.13
CA GLY A 368 29.75 18.77 -17.32
C GLY A 368 28.89 18.62 -16.08
N GLN A 369 27.76 19.27 -16.16
CA GLN A 369 26.72 19.25 -15.11
C GLN A 369 25.38 18.84 -15.71
N LEU A 370 24.75 17.82 -15.10
CA LEU A 370 23.39 17.40 -15.39
C LEU A 370 22.41 18.19 -14.52
N LYS A 371 21.20 18.44 -15.02
CA LYS A 371 20.08 18.83 -14.15
C LYS A 371 19.78 17.71 -13.17
N ASP A 372 19.17 18.08 -12.03
CA ASP A 372 18.80 17.10 -11.02
C ASP A 372 17.71 16.15 -11.51
N PHE A 373 17.90 14.89 -11.23
CA PHE A 373 16.97 13.81 -11.54
C PHE A 373 16.74 12.90 -10.32
N GLN A 374 15.66 12.17 -10.32
CA GLN A 374 15.33 11.23 -9.24
C GLN A 374 16.15 9.96 -9.37
N ILE A 375 17.04 9.74 -8.41
CA ILE A 375 17.97 8.59 -8.41
C ILE A 375 17.29 7.35 -7.83
N GLU A 376 16.53 7.52 -6.75
CA GLU A 376 15.78 6.47 -6.08
C GLU A 376 14.27 6.74 -6.20
N SER A 377 13.45 6.00 -5.47
CA SER A 377 12.00 6.28 -5.46
C SER A 377 11.70 7.62 -4.78
N PHE A 378 10.54 8.21 -5.02
CA PHE A 378 10.08 9.46 -4.36
C PHE A 378 9.88 9.34 -2.84
N ARG A 379 10.32 8.24 -2.23
CA ARG A 379 10.47 8.11 -0.78
C ARG A 379 11.71 8.81 -0.26
N THR A 380 12.73 8.95 -1.11
CA THR A 380 13.98 9.64 -0.81
C THR A 380 14.04 10.97 -1.55
N GLU A 381 14.71 11.94 -0.95
CA GLU A 381 15.03 13.20 -1.59
C GLU A 381 15.97 12.98 -2.78
N LYS A 382 16.05 13.96 -3.66
CA LYS A 382 17.09 13.97 -4.70
C LYS A 382 18.45 14.03 -4.03
N MET A 383 19.41 13.33 -4.61
CA MET A 383 20.73 13.12 -4.01
C MET A 383 21.84 13.68 -4.90
N PRO A 384 22.99 14.06 -4.31
CA PRO A 384 24.18 14.39 -5.09
C PRO A 384 24.63 13.17 -5.91
N PHE A 385 25.01 13.39 -7.16
CA PHE A 385 25.35 12.34 -8.11
C PHE A 385 26.62 12.67 -8.88
N ILE A 386 27.43 11.63 -9.10
CA ILE A 386 28.63 11.68 -9.93
C ILE A 386 28.66 10.47 -10.87
N ALA A 387 29.01 10.68 -12.13
CA ALA A 387 29.23 9.59 -13.08
C ALA A 387 30.56 9.75 -13.82
N ARG A 388 31.32 8.65 -13.93
CA ARG A 388 32.58 8.57 -14.69
C ARG A 388 32.27 8.24 -16.13
N GLY A 389 33.03 8.81 -17.06
CA GLY A 389 32.92 8.53 -18.47
C GLY A 389 33.42 7.13 -18.82
N ASN A 390 32.81 6.51 -19.84
CA ASN A 390 33.29 5.27 -20.42
C ASN A 390 32.76 5.09 -21.84
N LYS A 391 33.67 4.75 -22.76
CA LYS A 391 33.33 4.47 -24.16
C LYS A 391 32.85 3.04 -24.40
N ASN A 392 33.19 2.12 -23.51
CA ASN A 392 32.88 0.70 -23.67
C ASN A 392 31.41 0.41 -23.43
N PHE A 393 30.89 -0.58 -24.16
CA PHE A 393 29.51 -1.04 -24.03
C PHE A 393 29.44 -2.28 -23.12
N TYR A 394 29.08 -2.11 -21.83
CA TYR A 394 28.91 -3.21 -20.87
C TYR A 394 28.03 -2.79 -19.68
N GLY A 395 27.66 -3.78 -18.87
CA GLY A 395 26.83 -3.59 -17.69
C GLY A 395 25.35 -3.61 -18.02
N THR A 396 24.61 -2.65 -17.53
CA THR A 396 23.16 -2.53 -17.81
C THR A 396 22.97 -1.90 -19.18
N VAL A 397 22.40 -2.65 -20.10
CA VAL A 397 22.07 -2.23 -21.46
C VAL A 397 20.69 -1.60 -21.47
N HIS A 398 20.60 -0.43 -22.09
CA HIS A 398 19.38 0.34 -22.25
C HIS A 398 19.07 0.47 -23.73
N VAL A 399 17.88 0.02 -24.12
CA VAL A 399 17.43 0.04 -25.51
C VAL A 399 16.12 0.82 -25.58
N ARG A 400 16.11 1.93 -26.32
CA ARG A 400 14.87 2.63 -26.63
C ARG A 400 14.24 1.97 -27.86
N LEU A 401 13.02 1.47 -27.68
CA LEU A 401 12.26 0.77 -28.72
C LEU A 401 11.24 1.72 -29.37
N LYS A 402 10.98 1.50 -30.66
CA LYS A 402 9.86 2.13 -31.36
C LYS A 402 8.54 1.54 -30.90
N GLU A 403 7.43 2.24 -31.16
CA GLU A 403 6.08 1.67 -30.98
C GLU A 403 5.78 0.59 -32.05
N PRO A 404 5.01 -0.45 -31.72
CA PRO A 404 4.42 -0.73 -30.39
C PRO A 404 5.43 -1.41 -29.44
N PHE A 405 5.58 -0.86 -28.23
CA PHE A 405 6.62 -1.25 -27.28
C PHE A 405 6.59 -2.73 -26.89
N THR A 406 5.42 -3.25 -26.53
CA THR A 406 5.28 -4.64 -26.02
C THR A 406 5.69 -5.68 -27.07
N GLU A 407 5.28 -5.49 -28.31
CA GLU A 407 5.65 -6.40 -29.40
C GLU A 407 7.14 -6.32 -29.70
N ASN A 408 7.70 -5.12 -29.72
CA ASN A 408 9.11 -4.92 -30.01
C ASN A 408 9.99 -5.40 -28.84
N LEU A 409 9.51 -5.35 -27.60
CA LEU A 409 10.19 -5.96 -26.45
C LEU A 409 10.23 -7.50 -26.56
N GLN A 410 9.15 -8.11 -27.03
CA GLN A 410 9.13 -9.57 -27.28
C GLN A 410 10.09 -9.95 -28.41
N LYS A 411 10.10 -9.18 -29.52
CA LYS A 411 11.07 -9.37 -30.61
C LYS A 411 12.51 -9.23 -30.12
N LEU A 412 12.79 -8.19 -29.33
CA LEU A 412 14.12 -7.96 -28.76
C LEU A 412 14.58 -9.15 -27.92
N ASN A 413 13.74 -9.68 -27.03
CA ASN A 413 14.10 -10.84 -26.23
C ASN A 413 14.32 -12.11 -27.09
N HIS A 414 13.54 -12.29 -28.15
CA HIS A 414 13.71 -13.38 -29.10
C HIS A 414 15.04 -13.26 -29.87
N ASP A 415 15.29 -12.12 -30.49
CA ASP A 415 16.50 -11.89 -31.30
C ASP A 415 17.77 -11.94 -30.44
N VAL A 416 17.72 -11.47 -29.19
CA VAL A 416 18.81 -11.56 -28.22
C VAL A 416 19.07 -13.00 -27.81
N ALA A 417 18.02 -13.79 -27.56
CA ALA A 417 18.17 -15.20 -27.22
C ALA A 417 18.76 -16.03 -28.38
N GLU A 418 18.43 -15.65 -29.62
CA GLU A 418 18.99 -16.28 -30.82
C GLU A 418 20.44 -15.86 -31.08
N ALA A 419 20.75 -14.56 -30.92
CA ALA A 419 22.11 -14.05 -31.18
C ALA A 419 23.12 -14.39 -30.09
N PHE A 420 22.67 -14.50 -28.83
CA PHE A 420 23.51 -14.69 -27.64
C PHE A 420 23.05 -15.93 -26.84
N HIS A 421 22.88 -17.08 -27.51
CA HIS A 421 22.36 -18.32 -26.94
C HIS A 421 23.22 -18.94 -25.83
N ASP A 422 24.46 -18.49 -25.67
CA ASP A 422 25.38 -18.85 -24.57
C ASP A 422 25.13 -18.03 -23.28
N ARG A 423 24.20 -17.05 -23.32
CA ARG A 423 23.93 -16.10 -22.24
C ARG A 423 22.43 -15.90 -22.04
N THR A 424 22.04 -15.77 -20.79
CA THR A 424 20.67 -15.39 -20.47
C THR A 424 20.61 -13.88 -20.27
N ILE A 425 20.07 -13.16 -21.25
CA ILE A 425 19.88 -11.72 -21.20
C ILE A 425 18.38 -11.47 -21.40
N ASP A 426 17.69 -11.11 -20.32
CA ASP A 426 16.27 -10.80 -20.35
C ASP A 426 16.06 -9.29 -20.27
N PHE A 427 15.41 -8.73 -21.28
CA PHE A 427 15.00 -7.34 -21.30
C PHE A 427 13.61 -7.18 -20.70
N THR A 428 13.49 -6.21 -19.81
CA THR A 428 12.23 -5.81 -19.17
C THR A 428 11.96 -4.34 -19.40
N GLY A 429 10.68 -3.95 -19.47
CA GLY A 429 10.30 -2.54 -19.61
C GLY A 429 10.71 -1.74 -18.37
N TYR A 430 11.33 -0.58 -18.60
CA TYR A 430 11.80 0.28 -17.49
C TYR A 430 10.64 0.88 -16.69
N GLU A 431 9.55 1.29 -17.35
CA GLU A 431 8.33 1.74 -16.66
C GLU A 431 7.80 0.67 -15.70
N LYS A 432 7.81 -0.60 -16.12
CA LYS A 432 7.38 -1.72 -15.26
C LYS A 432 8.30 -1.90 -14.05
N ARG A 433 9.60 -1.67 -14.23
CA ARG A 433 10.57 -1.69 -13.12
C ARG A 433 10.32 -0.57 -12.12
N ILE A 434 9.99 0.63 -12.61
CA ILE A 434 9.59 1.78 -11.77
C ILE A 434 8.30 1.45 -11.00
N GLU A 435 7.25 0.95 -11.67
CA GLU A 435 6.03 0.52 -11.00
C GLU A 435 6.31 -0.51 -9.89
N ASN A 436 7.18 -1.48 -10.16
CA ASN A 436 7.53 -2.52 -9.21
C ASN A 436 8.26 -1.95 -7.97
N SER A 437 9.01 -0.85 -8.10
CA SER A 437 9.61 -0.17 -6.94
C SER A 437 8.57 0.39 -5.96
N TYR A 438 7.34 0.63 -6.45
CA TYR A 438 6.20 1.09 -5.66
C TYR A 438 5.21 -0.03 -5.30
N ASN A 439 5.60 -1.31 -5.40
CA ASN A 439 4.71 -2.45 -5.12
C ASN A 439 4.07 -2.37 -3.73
N SER A 440 4.81 -1.96 -2.71
CA SER A 440 4.27 -1.82 -1.35
C SER A 440 3.18 -0.75 -1.29
N VAL A 441 3.34 0.37 -2.01
CA VAL A 441 2.33 1.44 -2.12
C VAL A 441 1.12 0.94 -2.92
N ARG A 442 1.35 0.19 -3.99
CA ARG A 442 0.29 -0.42 -4.80
C ARG A 442 -0.56 -1.41 -4.00
N VAL A 443 0.09 -2.28 -3.23
CA VAL A 443 -0.60 -3.23 -2.33
C VAL A 443 -1.44 -2.48 -1.30
N PHE A 444 -0.89 -1.44 -0.69
CA PHE A 444 -1.62 -0.63 0.29
C PHE A 444 -2.82 0.08 -0.34
N ARG A 445 -2.63 0.69 -1.52
CA ARG A 445 -3.72 1.31 -2.29
C ARG A 445 -4.83 0.30 -2.59
N ASN A 446 -4.47 -0.88 -3.10
CA ASN A 446 -5.44 -1.91 -3.46
C ASN A 446 -6.20 -2.42 -2.24
N ALA A 447 -5.50 -2.68 -1.13
CA ALA A 447 -6.12 -3.08 0.12
C ALA A 447 -7.08 -2.01 0.67
N THR A 448 -6.68 -0.74 0.62
CA THR A 448 -7.52 0.38 1.06
C THR A 448 -8.76 0.54 0.16
N LEU A 449 -8.60 0.35 -1.16
CA LEU A 449 -9.72 0.35 -2.11
C LEU A 449 -10.71 -0.78 -1.82
N MET A 450 -10.21 -2.01 -1.66
CA MET A 450 -11.05 -3.16 -1.31
C MET A 450 -11.78 -2.95 0.03
N ALA A 451 -11.07 -2.40 1.01
CA ALA A 451 -11.64 -2.02 2.30
C ALA A 451 -12.78 -0.99 2.13
N ALA A 452 -12.55 0.08 1.36
CA ALA A 452 -13.52 1.13 1.12
C ALA A 452 -14.79 0.59 0.45
N VAL A 453 -14.64 -0.21 -0.59
CA VAL A 453 -15.77 -0.84 -1.29
C VAL A 453 -16.54 -1.78 -0.35
N THR A 454 -15.84 -2.64 0.38
CA THR A 454 -16.46 -3.58 1.32
C THR A 454 -17.21 -2.85 2.42
N MET A 455 -16.58 -1.86 3.07
CA MET A 455 -17.21 -1.10 4.15
C MET A 455 -18.39 -0.26 3.65
N PHE A 456 -18.32 0.26 2.44
CA PHE A 456 -19.43 0.97 1.80
C PHE A 456 -20.67 0.06 1.67
N PHE A 457 -20.50 -1.15 1.14
CA PHE A 457 -21.61 -2.10 1.03
C PHE A 457 -22.14 -2.53 2.41
N ILE A 458 -21.26 -2.78 3.37
CA ILE A 458 -21.65 -3.11 4.74
C ILE A 458 -22.47 -1.98 5.35
N MET A 459 -22.05 -0.74 5.19
CA MET A 459 -22.78 0.45 5.67
C MET A 459 -24.16 0.55 5.01
N LEU A 460 -24.26 0.39 3.69
CA LEU A 460 -25.54 0.43 2.97
C LEU A 460 -26.51 -0.63 3.50
N MET A 461 -26.04 -1.87 3.69
CA MET A 461 -26.87 -2.96 4.25
C MET A 461 -27.35 -2.63 5.66
N GLY A 462 -26.47 -2.13 6.53
CA GLY A 462 -26.80 -1.71 7.87
C GLY A 462 -27.81 -0.56 7.90
N LEU A 463 -27.60 0.45 7.05
CA LEU A 463 -28.47 1.60 6.94
C LEU A 463 -29.86 1.22 6.39
N ILE A 464 -29.94 0.34 5.38
CA ILE A 464 -31.20 -0.19 4.85
C ILE A 464 -31.95 -0.97 5.94
N GLY A 465 -31.26 -1.83 6.67
CA GLY A 465 -31.83 -2.59 7.79
C GLY A 465 -32.38 -1.69 8.87
N TYR A 466 -31.59 -0.70 9.31
CA TYR A 466 -31.98 0.28 10.31
C TYR A 466 -33.18 1.12 9.86
N THR A 467 -33.12 1.68 8.65
CA THR A 467 -34.19 2.52 8.10
C THR A 467 -35.51 1.74 7.99
N THR A 468 -35.44 0.47 7.54
CA THR A 468 -36.62 -0.38 7.46
C THR A 468 -37.27 -0.61 8.83
N ASP A 469 -36.46 -0.90 9.83
CA ASP A 469 -36.95 -1.12 11.22
C ASP A 469 -37.49 0.17 11.83
N GLU A 470 -36.82 1.30 11.67
CA GLU A 470 -37.24 2.59 12.22
C GLU A 470 -38.56 3.06 11.61
N VAL A 471 -38.73 2.88 10.31
CA VAL A 471 -39.99 3.20 9.63
C VAL A 471 -41.12 2.31 10.13
N ARG A 472 -40.90 1.00 10.27
CA ARG A 472 -41.92 0.09 10.86
C ARG A 472 -42.29 0.48 12.29
N ARG A 473 -41.32 0.83 13.10
CA ARG A 473 -41.54 1.28 14.48
C ARG A 473 -42.38 2.54 14.57
N ARG A 474 -42.21 3.46 13.64
CA ARG A 474 -42.92 4.75 13.57
C ARG A 474 -44.12 4.73 12.60
N SER A 475 -44.52 3.57 12.09
CA SER A 475 -45.60 3.48 11.09
C SER A 475 -46.91 4.11 11.57
N LYS A 476 -47.27 3.94 12.85
CA LYS A 476 -48.46 4.60 13.45
C LYS A 476 -48.30 6.12 13.53
N GLU A 477 -47.15 6.62 13.98
CA GLU A 477 -46.86 8.06 14.04
C GLU A 477 -46.93 8.67 12.63
N ILE A 478 -46.32 8.01 11.65
CA ILE A 478 -46.34 8.43 10.23
C ILE A 478 -47.78 8.45 9.69
N ALA A 479 -48.57 7.39 10.00
CA ALA A 479 -49.95 7.32 9.55
C ALA A 479 -50.84 8.42 10.17
N ILE A 480 -50.69 8.71 11.48
CA ILE A 480 -51.40 9.80 12.17
C ILE A 480 -51.02 11.13 11.56
N ARG A 481 -49.76 11.41 11.30
CA ARG A 481 -49.30 12.66 10.68
C ARG A 481 -49.89 12.83 9.29
N LYS A 482 -49.93 11.75 8.48
CA LYS A 482 -50.56 11.76 7.14
C LYS A 482 -52.04 12.08 7.18
N VAL A 483 -52.79 11.46 8.11
CA VAL A 483 -54.20 11.74 8.30
C VAL A 483 -54.41 13.20 8.70
N ASN A 484 -53.47 13.79 9.45
CA ASN A 484 -53.48 15.20 9.82
C ASN A 484 -52.90 16.13 8.72
N GLY A 485 -52.72 15.67 7.50
CA GLY A 485 -52.33 16.47 6.35
C GLY A 485 -50.82 16.61 6.13
N ALA A 486 -49.98 15.84 6.80
CA ALA A 486 -48.55 15.88 6.52
C ALA A 486 -48.20 15.33 5.13
N GLU A 487 -47.43 16.07 4.36
CA GLU A 487 -46.91 15.66 3.05
C GLU A 487 -45.81 14.64 3.17
N ALA A 488 -45.60 13.85 2.09
CA ALA A 488 -44.52 12.87 2.02
C ALA A 488 -43.12 13.51 2.23
N SER A 489 -42.93 14.73 1.73
CA SER A 489 -41.73 15.55 1.91
C SER A 489 -41.35 15.75 3.37
N GLY A 490 -42.31 16.13 4.23
CA GLY A 490 -42.10 16.35 5.65
C GLY A 490 -41.76 15.06 6.42
N ILE A 491 -42.30 13.91 5.98
CA ILE A 491 -41.94 12.60 6.56
C ILE A 491 -40.52 12.19 6.17
N LEU A 492 -40.13 12.41 4.91
CA LEU A 492 -38.77 12.16 4.42
C LEU A 492 -37.73 13.03 5.11
N GLU A 493 -38.04 14.32 5.30
CA GLU A 493 -37.19 15.27 6.04
C GLU A 493 -36.99 14.82 7.50
N MET A 494 -38.06 14.44 8.19
CA MET A 494 -37.98 13.95 9.58
C MET A 494 -37.07 12.73 9.70
N LEU A 495 -37.22 11.72 8.81
CA LEU A 495 -36.40 10.52 8.84
C LEU A 495 -34.94 10.80 8.49
N SER A 496 -34.70 11.66 7.51
CA SER A 496 -33.36 12.05 7.11
C SER A 496 -32.64 12.85 8.21
N ARG A 497 -33.34 13.79 8.86
CA ARG A 497 -32.81 14.58 9.97
C ARG A 497 -32.37 13.70 11.15
N ASP A 498 -33.18 12.71 11.52
CA ASP A 498 -32.86 11.79 12.63
C ASP A 498 -31.57 11.00 12.36
N ILE A 499 -31.32 10.62 11.11
CA ILE A 499 -30.10 9.91 10.73
C ILE A 499 -28.93 10.88 10.63
N LEU A 500 -29.12 12.09 10.08
CA LEU A 500 -28.07 13.11 9.97
C LEU A 500 -27.51 13.54 11.34
N VAL A 501 -28.35 13.59 12.38
CA VAL A 501 -27.89 13.87 13.76
C VAL A 501 -26.87 12.84 14.26
N VAL A 502 -26.96 11.59 13.79
CA VAL A 502 -25.97 10.54 14.10
C VAL A 502 -24.84 10.53 13.10
N ALA A 503 -25.13 10.69 11.80
CA ALA A 503 -24.18 10.56 10.72
C ALA A 503 -23.19 11.74 10.66
N ALA A 504 -23.66 12.98 10.82
CA ALA A 504 -22.78 14.14 10.65
C ALA A 504 -21.58 14.14 11.62
N PRO A 505 -21.78 14.00 12.96
CA PRO A 505 -20.63 13.94 13.87
C PRO A 505 -19.78 12.69 13.64
N ALA A 506 -20.36 11.55 13.28
CA ALA A 506 -19.62 10.32 13.00
C ALA A 506 -18.71 10.47 11.78
N VAL A 507 -19.24 11.03 10.68
CA VAL A 507 -18.49 11.28 9.44
C VAL A 507 -17.35 12.28 9.67
N VAL A 508 -17.59 13.33 10.43
CA VAL A 508 -16.55 14.32 10.78
C VAL A 508 -15.44 13.65 11.59
N ILE A 509 -15.77 12.90 12.63
CA ILE A 509 -14.78 12.19 13.47
C ILE A 509 -13.99 11.19 12.63
N GLY A 510 -14.67 10.39 11.80
CA GLY A 510 -14.00 9.44 10.90
C GLY A 510 -13.04 10.12 9.94
N THR A 511 -13.44 11.28 9.38
CA THR A 511 -12.60 12.06 8.47
C THR A 511 -11.39 12.70 9.19
N VAL A 512 -11.55 13.18 10.42
CA VAL A 512 -10.44 13.69 11.24
C VAL A 512 -9.42 12.58 11.55
N LEU A 513 -9.91 11.38 11.89
CA LEU A 513 -9.04 10.22 12.08
C LEU A 513 -8.29 9.86 10.78
N ALA A 514 -8.97 9.93 9.62
CA ALA A 514 -8.33 9.73 8.33
C ALA A 514 -7.23 10.76 8.05
N TRP A 515 -7.48 12.02 8.35
CA TRP A 515 -6.48 13.09 8.23
C TRP A 515 -5.23 12.78 9.07
N TYR A 516 -5.40 12.38 10.32
CA TYR A 516 -4.29 12.03 11.21
C TYR A 516 -3.47 10.84 10.69
N VAL A 517 -4.15 9.75 10.31
CA VAL A 517 -3.47 8.54 9.79
C VAL A 517 -2.82 8.79 8.44
N ASN A 518 -3.44 9.59 7.57
CA ASN A 518 -2.84 10.02 6.30
C ASN A 518 -1.55 10.82 6.54
N GLY A 519 -1.51 11.71 7.54
CA GLY A 519 -0.29 12.42 7.93
C GLY A 519 0.85 11.45 8.22
N MET A 520 0.62 10.47 9.10
CA MET A 520 1.60 9.45 9.45
C MET A 520 2.02 8.60 8.24
N TRP A 521 1.07 8.23 7.38
CA TRP A 521 1.37 7.42 6.19
C TRP A 521 2.19 8.20 5.17
N MET A 522 1.93 9.49 5.00
CA MET A 522 2.64 10.36 4.07
C MET A 522 4.10 10.63 4.49
N GLU A 523 4.47 10.46 5.75
CA GLU A 523 5.84 10.66 6.24
C GLU A 523 6.87 9.78 5.55
N GLN A 524 6.47 8.65 4.99
CA GLN A 524 7.36 7.76 4.24
C GLN A 524 7.80 8.29 2.87
N PHE A 525 7.22 9.41 2.40
CA PHE A 525 7.56 10.02 1.11
C PHE A 525 8.29 11.34 1.36
N ALA A 526 9.44 11.53 0.70
CA ALA A 526 10.09 12.84 0.65
C ALA A 526 9.26 13.81 -0.21
N GLU A 527 8.73 13.29 -1.33
CA GLU A 527 7.86 14.04 -2.22
C GLU A 527 6.38 13.70 -1.97
N ARG A 528 5.64 14.67 -1.47
CA ARG A 528 4.24 14.53 -1.02
C ARG A 528 3.31 15.41 -1.83
N ILE A 529 2.08 14.93 -2.08
CA ILE A 529 1.02 15.82 -2.57
C ILE A 529 0.67 16.84 -1.49
N PRO A 530 0.40 18.09 -1.86
CA PRO A 530 -0.21 19.05 -0.93
C PRO A 530 -1.67 18.64 -0.71
N VAL A 531 -1.95 17.91 0.38
CA VAL A 531 -3.34 17.51 0.69
C VAL A 531 -4.09 18.71 1.26
N SER A 532 -4.91 19.33 0.41
CA SER A 532 -5.78 20.42 0.82
C SER A 532 -6.89 19.91 1.76
N TRP A 533 -7.24 20.70 2.77
CA TRP A 533 -8.41 20.45 3.62
C TRP A 533 -9.71 20.30 2.82
N ALA A 534 -9.79 20.91 1.64
CA ALA A 534 -10.93 20.80 0.73
C ALA A 534 -11.23 19.34 0.33
N VAL A 535 -10.22 18.46 0.22
CA VAL A 535 -10.40 17.03 -0.05
C VAL A 535 -11.19 16.37 1.08
N TYR A 536 -10.87 16.67 2.33
CA TYR A 536 -11.58 16.12 3.48
C TYR A 536 -13.00 16.65 3.61
N VAL A 537 -13.23 17.92 3.31
CA VAL A 537 -14.59 18.50 3.23
C VAL A 537 -15.41 17.79 2.15
N LEU A 538 -14.83 17.55 0.99
CA LEU A 538 -15.49 16.81 -0.10
C LEU A 538 -15.83 15.38 0.32
N VAL A 539 -14.95 14.69 1.05
CA VAL A 539 -15.20 13.35 1.61
C VAL A 539 -16.39 13.40 2.59
N VAL A 540 -16.43 14.39 3.49
CA VAL A 540 -17.56 14.56 4.42
C VAL A 540 -18.86 14.76 3.65
N MET A 541 -18.90 15.70 2.70
CA MET A 541 -20.09 16.00 1.91
C MET A 541 -20.55 14.78 1.09
N ALA A 542 -19.64 14.08 0.42
CA ALA A 542 -19.95 12.89 -0.36
C ALA A 542 -20.58 11.79 0.50
N ASN A 543 -20.00 11.48 1.66
CA ASN A 543 -20.55 10.48 2.57
C ASN A 543 -21.94 10.88 3.08
N LEU A 544 -22.14 12.13 3.48
CA LEU A 544 -23.46 12.61 3.94
C LEU A 544 -24.51 12.55 2.83
N VAL A 545 -24.17 12.96 1.61
CA VAL A 545 -25.06 12.86 0.44
C VAL A 545 -25.47 11.42 0.17
N ILE A 546 -24.53 10.48 0.21
CA ILE A 546 -24.80 9.04 -0.01
C ILE A 546 -25.72 8.50 1.08
N ILE A 547 -25.46 8.83 2.35
CA ILE A 547 -26.30 8.41 3.49
C ILE A 547 -27.72 8.93 3.31
N VAL A 548 -27.89 10.22 3.03
CA VAL A 548 -29.21 10.84 2.84
C VAL A 548 -29.92 10.24 1.63
N ALA A 549 -29.23 10.08 0.50
CA ALA A 549 -29.80 9.47 -0.70
C ALA A 549 -30.33 8.04 -0.45
N CYS A 550 -29.57 7.24 0.31
CA CYS A 550 -29.99 5.88 0.69
C CYS A 550 -31.25 5.90 1.57
N VAL A 551 -31.31 6.81 2.55
CA VAL A 551 -32.48 6.97 3.43
C VAL A 551 -33.70 7.40 2.65
N LEU A 552 -33.57 8.42 1.80
CA LEU A 552 -34.64 8.93 0.95
C LEU A 552 -35.17 7.82 0.03
N TRP A 553 -34.28 7.11 -0.67
CA TRP A 553 -34.63 6.02 -1.55
C TRP A 553 -35.43 4.92 -0.82
N LYS A 554 -35.00 4.53 0.37
CA LYS A 554 -35.67 3.48 1.14
C LYS A 554 -36.98 3.92 1.77
N SER A 555 -37.05 5.17 2.20
CA SER A 555 -38.24 5.75 2.87
C SER A 555 -39.30 6.21 1.87
N TRP A 556 -38.94 6.47 0.61
CA TRP A 556 -39.83 6.99 -0.43
C TRP A 556 -41.11 6.16 -0.62
N ARG A 557 -40.97 4.83 -0.69
CA ARG A 557 -42.11 3.93 -0.88
C ARG A 557 -43.11 4.05 0.25
N ILE A 558 -42.64 4.13 1.50
CA ILE A 558 -43.48 4.17 2.69
C ILE A 558 -44.08 5.57 2.90
N ALA A 559 -43.31 6.62 2.57
CA ALA A 559 -43.81 7.99 2.58
C ALA A 559 -44.98 8.19 1.59
N ASN A 560 -45.08 7.39 0.54
CA ASN A 560 -46.17 7.44 -0.46
C ASN A 560 -47.25 6.34 -0.25
N GLU A 561 -47.06 5.41 0.71
CA GLU A 561 -48.04 4.35 0.98
C GLU A 561 -49.33 4.87 1.62
N ASN A 562 -50.48 4.24 1.28
CA ASN A 562 -51.77 4.66 1.82
C ASN A 562 -51.83 4.43 3.37
N PRO A 563 -52.14 5.47 4.18
CA PRO A 563 -52.14 5.39 5.64
C PRO A 563 -53.14 4.39 6.20
N VAL A 564 -54.20 4.06 5.48
CA VAL A 564 -55.22 3.09 5.87
C VAL A 564 -54.65 1.68 6.05
N ASN A 565 -53.71 1.30 5.18
CA ASN A 565 -53.04 -0.01 5.24
C ASN A 565 -52.18 -0.17 6.48
N SER A 566 -51.55 0.91 6.93
CA SER A 566 -50.72 0.90 8.14
C SER A 566 -51.51 0.90 9.45
N ILE A 567 -52.79 1.33 9.43
CA ILE A 567 -53.68 1.35 10.59
C ILE A 567 -54.44 0.02 10.73
N LYS A 568 -54.80 -0.64 9.60
CA LYS A 568 -55.54 -1.93 9.57
C LYS A 568 -54.69 -3.17 9.79
N SER A 569 -53.37 -3.08 9.77
CA SER A 569 -52.45 -4.24 9.92
C SER A 569 -52.24 -4.65 11.37
N GLU A 570 -53.29 -4.82 12.16
CA GLU A 570 -53.28 -5.50 13.47
C GLU A 570 -53.70 -6.95 13.37
#